data_d8d3926ba1ad66349b610456c987b864
#
_entry.id   d8d3926ba1ad66349b610456c987b864
#
_cell.length_a   1.000
_cell.length_b   1.000
_cell.length_c   1.000
_cell.angle_alpha   90.00
_cell.angle_beta   90.00
_cell.angle_gamma   90.00
#
_symmetry.space_group_name_H-M   'P 1'
#
loop_
_entity.id
_entity.type
_entity.pdbx_description
1 polymer ?
#
loop_
_entity_poly.entity_id
_entity_poly.type
_entity_poly.pdbx_seq_one_letter_code
_entity_poly.pdbx_strand_id
1 'polypeptide(L)'
;MTHPTLTFIAGANGSGKTTLTRWNSELFKEVPLLDPDAVSNTLQASASSLLPMAAARHVLKSAGRHLKEGESFTVETTLAGKSYLQMMLDARSRGFKNVLVYIGTENVEINLVRIRNRVLAGGHDVPEEDVRRRYRRSFENLPVALKRADDAILFDNSTEDGYRLVAILSATGHKWFEPKPPWITFAI
;
A
#
# COMPACT_ATOMS: atom_id res chain seq x y z
N MET A 1 -10.36 4.56 25.78
CA MET A 1 -9.12 5.05 25.13
C MET A 1 -9.17 4.55 23.69
N THR A 2 -9.01 5.45 22.72
CA THR A 2 -8.92 5.07 21.29
C THR A 2 -7.56 4.46 21.03
N HIS A 3 -7.51 3.25 20.48
CA HIS A 3 -6.26 2.60 20.08
C HIS A 3 -5.61 3.39 18.92
N PRO A 4 -4.27 3.57 18.92
CA PRO A 4 -3.60 4.14 17.78
C PRO A 4 -3.80 3.24 16.56
N THR A 5 -3.86 3.84 15.37
CA THR A 5 -4.14 3.12 14.11
C THR A 5 -2.95 3.18 13.18
N LEU A 6 -2.55 2.03 12.66
CA LEU A 6 -1.63 1.92 11.54
C LEU A 6 -2.40 1.52 10.28
N THR A 7 -2.46 2.45 9.31
CA THR A 7 -3.11 2.21 8.04
C THR A 7 -2.09 1.86 6.97
N PHE A 8 -2.30 0.76 6.25
CA PHE A 8 -1.52 0.38 5.07
C PHE A 8 -2.33 0.67 3.82
N ILE A 9 -1.83 1.54 2.94
CA ILE A 9 -2.35 1.72 1.59
C ILE A 9 -1.46 0.90 0.66
N ALA A 10 -1.96 -0.27 0.26
CA ALA A 10 -1.19 -1.31 -0.36
C ALA A 10 -1.66 -1.64 -1.77
N GLY A 11 -0.74 -2.17 -2.59
CA GLY A 11 -1.00 -2.58 -3.97
C GLY A 11 0.23 -2.37 -4.84
N ALA A 12 0.35 -3.07 -5.96
CA ALA A 12 1.52 -3.01 -6.83
C ALA A 12 1.81 -1.59 -7.37
N ASN A 13 3.01 -1.37 -7.91
CA ASN A 13 3.31 -0.12 -8.62
C ASN A 13 2.28 0.06 -9.76
N GLY A 14 1.76 1.26 -9.97
CA GLY A 14 0.74 1.55 -10.98
C GLY A 14 -0.69 1.11 -10.63
N SER A 15 -0.95 0.53 -9.44
CA SER A 15 -2.32 0.16 -9.03
C SER A 15 -3.22 1.35 -8.69
N GLY A 16 -2.66 2.55 -8.45
CA GLY A 16 -3.43 3.76 -8.15
C GLY A 16 -3.35 4.24 -6.71
N LYS A 17 -2.52 3.67 -5.85
CA LYS A 17 -2.38 4.08 -4.43
C LYS A 17 -2.26 5.59 -4.23
N THR A 18 -1.28 6.20 -4.87
CA THR A 18 -1.01 7.64 -4.76
C THR A 18 -2.17 8.52 -5.29
N THR A 19 -2.94 8.03 -6.26
CA THR A 19 -4.15 8.69 -6.72
C THR A 19 -5.24 8.66 -5.65
N LEU A 20 -5.44 7.50 -5.01
CA LEU A 20 -6.40 7.36 -3.92
C LEU A 20 -6.05 8.28 -2.74
N THR A 21 -4.78 8.34 -2.34
CA THR A 21 -4.33 9.19 -1.23
C THR A 21 -4.46 10.68 -1.54
N ARG A 22 -4.18 11.09 -2.78
CA ARG A 22 -4.36 12.49 -3.22
C ARG A 22 -5.82 12.92 -3.23
N TRP A 23 -6.72 12.08 -3.75
CA TRP A 23 -8.17 12.39 -3.76
C TRP A 23 -8.78 12.48 -2.37
N ASN A 24 -8.18 11.77 -1.41
CA ASN A 24 -8.63 11.75 -0.02
C ASN A 24 -7.63 12.47 0.90
N SER A 25 -6.90 13.47 0.40
CA SER A 25 -5.84 14.16 1.15
C SER A 25 -6.29 14.72 2.50
N GLU A 26 -7.58 15.12 2.62
CA GLU A 26 -8.16 15.56 3.88
C GLU A 26 -8.06 14.51 5.00
N LEU A 27 -8.21 13.23 4.66
CA LEU A 27 -8.12 12.12 5.63
C LEU A 27 -6.69 11.94 6.17
N PHE A 28 -5.69 12.45 5.46
CA PHE A 28 -4.27 12.30 5.81
C PHE A 28 -3.64 13.59 6.36
N LYS A 29 -4.41 14.69 6.53
CA LYS A 29 -3.87 15.94 7.04
C LYS A 29 -3.38 15.84 8.48
N GLU A 30 -4.08 15.09 9.30
CA GLU A 30 -3.77 14.93 10.72
C GLU A 30 -2.97 13.64 11.02
N VAL A 31 -2.81 12.76 10.04
CA VAL A 31 -2.15 11.45 10.19
C VAL A 31 -0.97 11.38 9.23
N PRO A 32 0.28 11.27 9.72
CA PRO A 32 1.45 11.20 8.86
C PRO A 32 1.36 10.09 7.81
N LEU A 33 1.59 10.43 6.53
CA LEU A 33 1.68 9.48 5.42
C LEU A 33 3.16 9.22 5.10
N LEU A 34 3.60 8.00 5.32
CA LEU A 34 4.96 7.54 5.00
C LEU A 34 4.95 6.86 3.63
N ASP A 35 5.41 7.58 2.60
CA ASP A 35 5.48 7.12 1.22
C ASP A 35 6.95 7.02 0.76
N PRO A 36 7.46 5.80 0.45
CA PRO A 36 8.83 5.63 -0.05
C PRO A 36 9.11 6.37 -1.35
N ASP A 37 8.13 6.49 -2.25
CA ASP A 37 8.29 7.19 -3.53
C ASP A 37 8.42 8.71 -3.31
N ALA A 38 7.65 9.28 -2.38
CA ALA A 38 7.78 10.69 -1.99
C ALA A 38 9.14 10.98 -1.35
N VAL A 39 9.63 10.09 -0.47
CA VAL A 39 10.97 10.19 0.12
C VAL A 39 12.06 10.08 -0.94
N SER A 40 11.92 9.18 -1.91
CA SER A 40 12.88 9.04 -3.03
C SER A 40 12.97 10.34 -3.83
N ASN A 41 11.85 10.98 -4.14
CA ASN A 41 11.80 12.23 -4.90
C ASN A 41 12.52 13.37 -4.15
N THR A 42 12.37 13.43 -2.82
CA THR A 42 13.06 14.43 -1.99
C THR A 42 14.56 14.19 -1.94
N LEU A 43 15.00 12.94 -1.97
CA LEU A 43 16.42 12.54 -1.93
C LEU A 43 17.09 12.61 -3.30
N GLN A 44 16.37 12.60 -4.42
CA GLN A 44 16.91 12.70 -5.80
C GLN A 44 17.72 13.97 -6.07
N ALA A 45 17.60 15.00 -5.25
CA ALA A 45 18.49 16.15 -5.26
C ALA A 45 19.97 15.79 -4.99
N SER A 46 20.27 14.55 -4.58
CA SER A 46 21.60 14.05 -4.26
C SER A 46 21.84 12.73 -5.01
N ALA A 47 22.33 12.79 -6.22
CA ALA A 47 22.51 11.68 -7.17
C ALA A 47 23.14 10.40 -6.58
N SER A 48 22.39 9.30 -6.43
CA SER A 48 22.93 7.95 -6.14
C SER A 48 21.93 6.86 -6.52
N SER A 49 22.42 5.80 -7.15
CA SER A 49 21.66 4.57 -7.50
C SER A 49 21.10 3.78 -6.30
N LEU A 50 21.46 4.16 -5.08
CA LEU A 50 21.04 3.53 -3.83
C LEU A 50 19.74 4.14 -3.25
N LEU A 51 19.15 5.13 -3.92
CA LEU A 51 18.00 5.92 -3.44
C LEU A 51 16.76 5.12 -3.04
N PRO A 52 16.29 4.11 -3.82
CA PRO A 52 15.09 3.36 -3.42
C PRO A 52 15.26 2.59 -2.11
N MET A 53 16.48 2.04 -1.86
CA MET A 53 16.77 1.35 -0.60
C MET A 53 16.92 2.31 0.57
N ALA A 54 17.48 3.49 0.34
CA ALA A 54 17.61 4.54 1.36
C ALA A 54 16.21 5.08 1.76
N ALA A 55 15.34 5.34 0.79
CA ALA A 55 13.97 5.77 1.02
C ALA A 55 13.17 4.72 1.80
N ALA A 56 13.24 3.45 1.42
CA ALA A 56 12.59 2.37 2.15
C ALA A 56 13.09 2.27 3.60
N ARG A 57 14.40 2.38 3.84
CA ARG A 57 14.97 2.41 5.20
C ARG A 57 14.50 3.62 6.00
N HIS A 58 14.40 4.79 5.36
CA HIS A 58 13.89 6.00 6.00
C HIS A 58 12.44 5.82 6.46
N VAL A 59 11.58 5.29 5.60
CA VAL A 59 10.17 4.99 5.94
C VAL A 59 10.09 4.00 7.10
N LEU A 60 10.86 2.91 7.07
CA LEU A 60 10.87 1.92 8.15
C LEU A 60 11.35 2.52 9.48
N LYS A 61 12.37 3.41 9.44
CA LYS A 61 12.85 4.12 10.64
C LYS A 61 11.79 5.08 11.19
N SER A 62 11.14 5.84 10.34
CA SER A 62 10.06 6.76 10.74
C SER A 62 8.87 5.98 11.32
N ALA A 63 8.45 4.89 10.67
CA ALA A 63 7.42 3.99 11.18
C ALA A 63 7.77 3.44 12.57
N GLY A 64 9.03 3.01 12.77
CA GLY A 64 9.52 2.54 14.06
C GLY A 64 9.43 3.59 15.18
N ARG A 65 9.61 4.88 14.84
CA ARG A 65 9.42 5.98 15.78
C ARG A 65 7.94 6.13 16.18
N HIS A 66 7.01 6.23 15.21
CA HIS A 66 5.57 6.33 15.49
C HIS A 66 5.03 5.13 16.27
N LEU A 67 5.51 3.91 15.96
CA LEU A 67 5.17 2.72 16.74
C LEU A 67 5.63 2.82 18.19
N LYS A 68 6.81 3.41 18.46
CA LYS A 68 7.34 3.60 19.81
C LYS A 68 6.60 4.69 20.58
N GLU A 69 6.21 5.75 19.89
CA GLU A 69 5.51 6.90 20.45
C GLU A 69 4.00 6.66 20.62
N GLY A 70 3.45 5.57 20.06
CA GLY A 70 2.02 5.26 20.11
C GLY A 70 1.17 6.21 19.23
N GLU A 71 1.75 6.77 18.19
CA GLU A 71 1.10 7.72 17.29
C GLU A 71 0.52 7.02 16.07
N SER A 72 -0.72 7.35 15.69
CA SER A 72 -1.33 6.85 14.45
C SER A 72 -0.58 7.36 13.23
N PHE A 73 -0.39 6.49 12.23
CA PHE A 73 0.25 6.85 10.97
C PHE A 73 -0.21 5.95 9.82
N THR A 74 0.06 6.40 8.59
CA THR A 74 -0.26 5.66 7.36
C THR A 74 1.04 5.34 6.60
N VAL A 75 1.10 4.17 5.99
CA VAL A 75 2.21 3.73 5.14
C VAL A 75 1.69 3.37 3.76
N GLU A 76 2.25 3.99 2.71
CA GLU A 76 2.05 3.53 1.33
C GLU A 76 3.06 2.44 1.01
N THR A 77 2.61 1.31 0.43
CA THR A 77 3.48 0.16 0.16
C THR A 77 3.02 -0.65 -1.04
N THR A 78 3.98 -1.27 -1.74
CA THR A 78 3.64 -2.30 -2.74
C THR A 78 3.23 -3.64 -2.11
N LEU A 79 3.38 -3.80 -0.80
CA LEU A 79 3.19 -5.06 -0.08
C LEU A 79 4.09 -6.21 -0.57
N ALA A 80 5.05 -5.95 -1.44
CA ALA A 80 5.96 -6.96 -1.99
C ALA A 80 7.05 -7.41 -1.00
N GLY A 81 7.32 -6.63 0.04
CA GLY A 81 8.34 -6.89 1.06
C GLY A 81 7.75 -7.47 2.34
N LYS A 82 8.45 -8.45 2.95
CA LYS A 82 8.04 -9.05 4.23
C LYS A 82 8.14 -8.08 5.43
N SER A 83 8.92 -6.99 5.30
CA SER A 83 9.08 -5.97 6.36
C SER A 83 7.77 -5.33 6.77
N TYR A 84 6.85 -5.09 5.83
CA TYR A 84 5.54 -4.53 6.15
C TYR A 84 4.63 -5.54 6.86
N LEU A 85 4.74 -6.81 6.49
CA LEU A 85 4.05 -7.88 7.23
C LEU A 85 4.56 -7.98 8.66
N GLN A 86 5.89 -7.85 8.89
CA GLN A 86 6.45 -7.81 10.24
C GLN A 86 6.00 -6.57 11.01
N MET A 87 5.95 -5.40 10.34
CA MET A 87 5.43 -4.16 10.94
C MET A 87 4.00 -4.31 11.46
N MET A 88 3.11 -5.05 10.76
CA MET A 88 1.76 -5.34 11.25
C MET A 88 1.77 -6.12 12.56
N LEU A 89 2.67 -7.09 12.73
CA LEU A 89 2.80 -7.84 14.00
C LEU A 89 3.34 -6.95 15.11
N ASP A 90 4.37 -6.15 14.82
CA ASP A 90 4.97 -5.23 15.79
C ASP A 90 3.96 -4.16 16.24
N ALA A 91 3.16 -3.63 15.32
CA ALA A 91 2.08 -2.70 15.62
C ALA A 91 1.02 -3.33 16.54
N ARG A 92 0.56 -4.55 16.21
CA ARG A 92 -0.40 -5.28 17.04
C ARG A 92 0.14 -5.55 18.45
N SER A 93 1.40 -5.94 18.60
CA SER A 93 2.02 -6.18 19.92
C SER A 93 2.11 -4.91 20.77
N ARG A 94 2.02 -3.73 20.16
CA ARG A 94 2.00 -2.41 20.80
C ARG A 94 0.60 -1.81 20.97
N GLY A 95 -0.45 -2.58 20.69
CA GLY A 95 -1.83 -2.15 20.87
C GLY A 95 -2.40 -1.29 19.71
N PHE A 96 -1.72 -1.26 18.57
CA PHE A 96 -2.26 -0.60 17.36
C PHE A 96 -3.36 -1.44 16.72
N LYS A 97 -4.36 -0.75 16.15
CA LYS A 97 -5.28 -1.31 15.19
C LYS A 97 -4.64 -1.25 13.80
N ASN A 98 -4.55 -2.40 13.12
CA ASN A 98 -4.07 -2.48 11.74
C ASN A 98 -5.24 -2.34 10.75
N VAL A 99 -5.20 -1.34 9.89
CA VAL A 99 -6.16 -1.15 8.79
C VAL A 99 -5.44 -1.35 7.46
N LEU A 100 -5.99 -2.20 6.59
CA LEU A 100 -5.44 -2.47 5.26
C LEU A 100 -6.40 -1.94 4.19
N VAL A 101 -5.95 -0.99 3.38
CA VAL A 101 -6.60 -0.58 2.14
C VAL A 101 -5.79 -1.14 0.99
N TYR A 102 -6.32 -2.14 0.29
CA TYR A 102 -5.62 -2.79 -0.81
C TYR A 102 -6.24 -2.47 -2.16
N ILE A 103 -5.40 -2.11 -3.13
CA ILE A 103 -5.80 -1.80 -4.49
C ILE A 103 -5.18 -2.83 -5.42
N GLY A 104 -6.01 -3.71 -5.97
CA GLY A 104 -5.64 -4.72 -6.95
C GLY A 104 -5.94 -4.27 -8.38
N THR A 105 -5.31 -4.92 -9.33
CA THR A 105 -5.56 -4.83 -10.78
C THR A 105 -5.56 -6.24 -11.37
N GLU A 106 -6.36 -6.46 -12.40
CA GLU A 106 -6.58 -7.79 -13.00
C GLU A 106 -5.30 -8.41 -13.55
N ASN A 107 -4.43 -7.61 -14.16
CA ASN A 107 -3.16 -8.06 -14.69
C ASN A 107 -2.09 -6.95 -14.60
N VAL A 108 -0.84 -7.36 -14.69
CA VAL A 108 0.32 -6.45 -14.56
C VAL A 108 0.46 -5.49 -15.74
N GLU A 109 -0.09 -5.78 -16.91
CA GLU A 109 0.00 -4.92 -18.10
C GLU A 109 -0.71 -3.58 -17.87
N ILE A 110 -1.84 -3.59 -17.14
CA ILE A 110 -2.54 -2.37 -16.72
C ILE A 110 -1.58 -1.45 -15.94
N ASN A 111 -0.83 -2.04 -15.01
CA ASN A 111 0.12 -1.31 -14.18
C ASN A 111 1.27 -0.73 -15.02
N LEU A 112 1.81 -1.52 -15.96
CA LEU A 112 2.90 -1.10 -16.85
C LEU A 112 2.48 0.05 -17.77
N VAL A 113 1.29 -0.02 -18.36
CA VAL A 113 0.74 1.07 -19.19
C VAL A 113 0.63 2.35 -18.36
N ARG A 114 0.07 2.27 -17.15
CA ARG A 114 -0.08 3.43 -16.26
C ARG A 114 1.26 4.03 -15.84
N ILE A 115 2.27 3.19 -15.58
CA ILE A 115 3.63 3.65 -15.25
C ILE A 115 4.25 4.36 -16.44
N ARG A 116 4.15 3.80 -17.68
CA ARG A 116 4.64 4.45 -18.92
C ARG A 116 3.98 5.82 -19.11
N ASN A 117 2.65 5.91 -18.98
CA ASN A 117 1.93 7.19 -19.10
C ASN A 117 2.38 8.21 -18.04
N ARG A 118 2.62 7.75 -16.80
CA ARG A 118 3.16 8.58 -15.73
C ARG A 118 4.55 9.11 -16.06
N VAL A 119 5.43 8.27 -16.62
CA VAL A 119 6.80 8.67 -17.03
C VAL A 119 6.74 9.69 -18.17
N LEU A 120 5.88 9.51 -19.17
CA LEU A 120 5.66 10.49 -20.24
C LEU A 120 5.18 11.85 -19.69
N ALA A 121 4.47 11.86 -18.56
CA ALA A 121 4.05 13.07 -17.86
C ALA A 121 5.12 13.60 -16.87
N GLY A 122 6.38 13.13 -16.93
CA GLY A 122 7.48 13.57 -16.07
C GLY A 122 7.55 12.92 -14.69
N GLY A 123 6.80 11.85 -14.46
CA GLY A 123 6.81 11.12 -13.20
C GLY A 123 7.93 10.06 -13.10
N HIS A 124 8.08 9.48 -11.92
CA HIS A 124 9.11 8.50 -11.62
C HIS A 124 8.91 7.18 -12.38
N ASP A 125 9.99 6.66 -12.96
CA ASP A 125 10.03 5.35 -13.62
C ASP A 125 10.29 4.23 -12.62
N VAL A 126 9.78 3.03 -12.94
CA VAL A 126 10.08 1.78 -12.24
C VAL A 126 10.39 0.72 -13.29
N PRO A 127 11.56 0.06 -13.25
CA PRO A 127 11.91 -0.98 -14.22
C PRO A 127 10.82 -2.05 -14.32
N GLU A 128 10.47 -2.44 -15.54
CA GLU A 128 9.38 -3.39 -15.81
C GLU A 128 9.52 -4.70 -15.04
N GLU A 129 10.74 -5.24 -14.95
CA GLU A 129 11.03 -6.46 -14.19
C GLU A 129 10.65 -6.31 -12.70
N ASP A 130 10.94 -5.14 -12.13
CA ASP A 130 10.60 -4.81 -10.74
C ASP A 130 9.09 -4.71 -10.55
N VAL A 131 8.37 -4.09 -11.51
CA VAL A 131 6.91 -4.01 -11.48
C VAL A 131 6.29 -5.41 -11.48
N ARG A 132 6.71 -6.27 -12.42
CA ARG A 132 6.22 -7.66 -12.53
C ARG A 132 6.52 -8.47 -11.27
N ARG A 133 7.74 -8.36 -10.74
CA ARG A 133 8.15 -9.04 -9.51
C ARG A 133 7.33 -8.57 -8.31
N ARG A 134 7.14 -7.25 -8.15
CA ARG A 134 6.39 -6.67 -7.02
C ARG A 134 4.90 -6.95 -7.15
N TYR A 135 4.35 -6.97 -8.36
CA TYR A 135 2.96 -7.34 -8.62
C TYR A 135 2.66 -8.74 -8.09
N ARG A 136 3.42 -9.75 -8.52
CA ARG A 136 3.27 -11.13 -8.05
C ARG A 136 3.40 -11.23 -6.53
N ARG A 137 4.47 -10.67 -5.94
CA ARG A 137 4.69 -10.71 -4.50
C ARG A 137 3.64 -9.98 -3.68
N SER A 138 3.06 -8.93 -4.22
CA SER A 138 1.95 -8.20 -3.58
C SER A 138 0.76 -9.12 -3.34
N PHE A 139 0.36 -9.89 -4.35
CA PHE A 139 -0.73 -10.86 -4.23
C PHE A 139 -0.37 -12.07 -3.36
N GLU A 140 0.86 -12.57 -3.44
CA GLU A 140 1.35 -13.65 -2.56
C GLU A 140 1.28 -13.25 -1.08
N ASN A 141 1.55 -12.00 -0.77
CA ASN A 141 1.54 -11.47 0.60
C ASN A 141 0.15 -11.03 1.09
N LEU A 142 -0.78 -10.75 0.19
CA LEU A 142 -2.10 -10.23 0.53
C LEU A 142 -2.88 -11.12 1.52
N PRO A 143 -2.98 -12.46 1.36
CA PRO A 143 -3.68 -13.30 2.33
C PRO A 143 -3.08 -13.22 3.74
N VAL A 144 -1.76 -13.08 3.85
CA VAL A 144 -1.07 -12.93 5.13
C VAL A 144 -1.36 -11.57 5.75
N ALA A 145 -1.36 -10.51 4.94
CA ALA A 145 -1.69 -9.17 5.40
C ALA A 145 -3.13 -9.08 5.90
N LEU A 146 -4.08 -9.69 5.18
CA LEU A 146 -5.49 -9.75 5.58
C LEU A 146 -5.69 -10.43 6.94
N LYS A 147 -4.98 -11.53 7.20
CA LYS A 147 -5.02 -12.21 8.52
C LYS A 147 -4.42 -11.36 9.65
N ARG A 148 -3.59 -10.38 9.34
CA ARG A 148 -2.95 -9.48 10.30
C ARG A 148 -3.66 -8.13 10.44
N ALA A 149 -4.54 -7.79 9.52
CA ALA A 149 -5.37 -6.61 9.60
C ALA A 149 -6.57 -6.87 10.55
N ASP A 150 -6.97 -5.83 11.29
CA ASP A 150 -8.19 -5.82 12.08
C ASP A 150 -9.37 -5.39 11.22
N ASP A 151 -9.14 -4.44 10.30
CA ASP A 151 -10.07 -4.08 9.23
C ASP A 151 -9.34 -4.08 7.88
N ALA A 152 -10.06 -4.45 6.80
CA ALA A 152 -9.53 -4.30 5.45
C ALA A 152 -10.60 -3.83 4.47
N ILE A 153 -10.18 -3.01 3.51
CA ILE A 153 -10.98 -2.58 2.37
C ILE A 153 -10.22 -2.95 1.11
N LEU A 154 -10.87 -3.72 0.23
CA LEU A 154 -10.28 -4.14 -1.04
C LEU A 154 -10.93 -3.39 -2.19
N PHE A 155 -10.12 -2.79 -3.04
CA PHE A 155 -10.54 -2.14 -4.28
C PHE A 155 -9.95 -2.87 -5.49
N ASP A 156 -10.74 -2.96 -6.54
CA ASP A 156 -10.29 -3.28 -7.89
C ASP A 156 -10.20 -1.99 -8.69
N ASN A 157 -9.06 -1.76 -9.31
CA ASN A 157 -8.81 -0.61 -10.17
C ASN A 157 -8.31 -1.06 -11.55
N SER A 158 -9.02 -2.03 -12.14
CA SER A 158 -8.65 -2.62 -13.44
C SER A 158 -9.14 -1.81 -14.63
N THR A 159 -10.25 -1.08 -14.48
CA THR A 159 -10.89 -0.33 -15.56
C THR A 159 -10.61 1.19 -15.49
N GLU A 160 -11.04 1.91 -16.51
CA GLU A 160 -10.97 3.38 -16.54
C GLU A 160 -12.05 4.04 -15.67
N ASP A 161 -13.09 3.28 -15.27
CA ASP A 161 -14.15 3.76 -14.38
C ASP A 161 -13.64 4.06 -12.95
N GLY A 162 -12.41 3.67 -12.65
CA GLY A 162 -11.76 3.93 -11.38
C GLY A 162 -11.93 2.81 -10.35
N TYR A 163 -11.95 3.18 -9.08
CA TYR A 163 -11.95 2.20 -7.98
C TYR A 163 -13.31 1.57 -7.76
N ARG A 164 -13.42 0.27 -7.96
CA ARG A 164 -14.57 -0.54 -7.61
C ARG A 164 -14.33 -1.22 -6.26
N LEU A 165 -15.25 -1.04 -5.32
CA LEU A 165 -15.19 -1.72 -4.02
C LEU A 165 -15.42 -3.22 -4.21
N VAL A 166 -14.51 -4.04 -3.68
CA VAL A 166 -14.52 -5.52 -3.79
C VAL A 166 -14.94 -6.16 -2.47
N ALA A 167 -14.39 -5.69 -1.36
CA ALA A 167 -14.72 -6.23 -0.05
C ALA A 167 -14.47 -5.23 1.08
N ILE A 168 -15.25 -5.37 2.13
CA ILE A 168 -15.00 -4.78 3.45
C ILE A 168 -14.93 -5.94 4.45
N LEU A 169 -13.82 -6.04 5.16
CA LEU A 169 -13.52 -7.10 6.11
C LEU A 169 -13.27 -6.47 7.47
N SER A 170 -13.91 -6.99 8.50
CA SER A 170 -13.74 -6.51 9.87
C SER A 170 -13.97 -7.66 10.86
N ALA A 171 -13.68 -7.41 12.14
CA ALA A 171 -13.97 -8.37 13.21
C ALA A 171 -15.48 -8.70 13.35
N THR A 172 -16.37 -7.81 12.88
CA THR A 172 -17.82 -7.99 12.95
C THR A 172 -18.42 -8.71 11.74
N GLY A 173 -17.63 -8.96 10.70
CA GLY A 173 -18.04 -9.70 9.50
C GLY A 173 -17.34 -9.25 8.23
N HIS A 174 -17.57 -10.05 7.19
CA HIS A 174 -17.01 -9.84 5.86
C HIS A 174 -18.13 -9.57 4.87
N LYS A 175 -18.05 -8.46 4.15
CA LYS A 175 -18.97 -8.11 3.07
C LYS A 175 -18.22 -8.11 1.74
N TRP A 176 -18.66 -8.95 0.82
CA TRP A 176 -18.16 -9.03 -0.55
C TRP A 176 -19.12 -8.37 -1.51
N PHE A 177 -18.59 -7.75 -2.56
CA PHE A 177 -19.34 -7.12 -3.65
C PHE A 177 -19.02 -7.85 -4.95
N GLU A 178 -20.07 -8.32 -5.63
CA GLU A 178 -19.95 -9.06 -6.89
C GLU A 178 -19.94 -8.10 -8.11
N PRO A 179 -19.29 -8.51 -9.21
CA PRO A 179 -18.51 -9.73 -9.36
C PRO A 179 -17.13 -9.62 -8.67
N LYS A 180 -16.64 -10.75 -8.13
CA LYS A 180 -15.28 -10.81 -7.60
C LYS A 180 -14.27 -10.71 -8.75
N PRO A 181 -13.22 -9.86 -8.63
CA PRO A 181 -12.20 -9.77 -9.67
C PRO A 181 -11.34 -11.04 -9.72
N PRO A 182 -10.77 -11.38 -10.89
CA PRO A 182 -9.98 -12.61 -11.10
C PRO A 182 -8.76 -12.76 -10.15
N TRP A 183 -8.24 -11.64 -9.63
CA TRP A 183 -7.11 -11.67 -8.72
C TRP A 183 -7.46 -12.10 -7.28
N ILE A 184 -8.75 -12.24 -6.95
CA ILE A 184 -9.19 -12.85 -5.69
C ILE A 184 -9.22 -14.37 -5.86
N THR A 185 -8.10 -15.00 -5.58
CA THR A 185 -7.92 -16.46 -5.72
C THR A 185 -7.84 -17.20 -4.38
N PHE A 186 -8.03 -16.49 -3.27
CA PHE A 186 -7.89 -17.00 -1.91
C PHE A 186 -9.21 -16.89 -1.13
N ALA A 187 -9.39 -17.82 -0.18
CA ALA A 187 -10.42 -17.71 0.86
C ALA A 187 -9.86 -16.93 2.08
N ILE A 188 -10.73 -16.18 2.73
CA ILE A 188 -10.45 -15.45 3.98
C ILE A 188 -11.26 -16.06 5.10
#